data_130f8ba51f6e3b9560058d1266f35707
#
_entry.id   130f8ba51f6e3b9560058d1266f35707
#
_cell.length_a   1.000
_cell.length_b   1.000
_cell.length_c   1.000
_cell.angle_alpha   90.00
_cell.angle_beta   90.00
_cell.angle_gamma   90.00
#
_symmetry.space_group_name_H-M   'P 1'
#
loop_
_entity.id
_entity.type
_entity.pdbx_description
1 polymer ?
#
loop_
_entity_poly.entity_id
_entity_poly.type
_entity_poly.pdbx_seq_one_letter_code
_entity_poly.pdbx_strand_id
1 'polypeptide(L)'
;MRKAIHVNGAFGVYYSNQQACALTRGAHAEEHMKTQVCIIGGGPSGLMLSQLLHLKGIDTVVLEKHSREYVLGRIRAGVLERGFAELMREAEAGERMDAEGEIHHGFYISDNGTMRLVDVEKYSGGSSVVVYGQTELTRDLYDARARMNGKVIHNVEDVALHDLNESTPPYVTYRDGDEIVRVDCDYVIGADGFHGPSRKAIPKDVLKEYEKVYPFGWLGVLSRTKPVNPELIYARHDRGFALCSLRSQVLSRYYIQVPLSDKVEDWSDAAFWEELKKRLPEDVAARLETGPSIEKSIAPLRSFVAEPMRYGNLFLAGDAAHIVPPTGARGLNTAASDIYYLYHAMMDHYLKSDDTGLQEYSAKALARVWKAQRFSWWMTSLLHTFPGTNPYDQKLQSTDIEYLFSSEAALSSAAENYVGLPF
;
A
#
# COMPACT_ATOMS: atom_id res chain seq x y z
N MET A 1 66.32 -65.99 -11.99
CA MET A 1 66.02 -67.00 -13.02
C MET A 1 65.13 -66.43 -14.06
N ARG A 2 65.72 -66.15 -15.23
CA ARG A 2 65.31 -66.63 -16.59
C ARG A 2 63.82 -66.45 -16.90
N LYS A 3 63.39 -65.85 -18.02
CA LYS A 3 63.95 -65.66 -19.36
C LYS A 3 63.18 -64.53 -20.10
N ALA A 4 63.91 -63.81 -20.88
CA ALA A 4 63.40 -62.98 -21.97
C ALA A 4 62.90 -63.82 -23.16
N ILE A 5 61.95 -63.32 -23.94
CA ILE A 5 61.90 -63.54 -25.38
C ILE A 5 61.34 -62.25 -26.04
N HIS A 6 62.12 -61.76 -27.00
CA HIS A 6 61.79 -60.79 -28.04
C HIS A 6 60.79 -61.35 -29.05
N VAL A 7 60.02 -60.46 -29.68
CA VAL A 7 59.89 -60.42 -31.14
C VAL A 7 59.13 -59.13 -31.59
N ASN A 8 59.78 -58.51 -32.55
CA ASN A 8 59.49 -57.35 -33.43
C ASN A 8 58.05 -57.08 -33.90
N GLY A 9 57.74 -55.82 -34.04
CA GLY A 9 57.59 -55.22 -35.39
C GLY A 9 56.21 -54.65 -35.67
N ALA A 10 56.06 -53.36 -35.76
CA ALA A 10 55.55 -52.62 -36.91
C ALA A 10 55.08 -51.22 -36.51
N PHE A 11 55.61 -50.23 -37.24
CA PHE A 11 55.22 -48.82 -37.13
C PHE A 11 53.79 -48.61 -37.59
N GLY A 12 53.00 -47.94 -36.75
CA GLY A 12 51.72 -47.38 -37.12
C GLY A 12 51.60 -45.97 -36.54
N VAL A 13 51.70 -44.98 -37.46
CA VAL A 13 51.48 -43.56 -37.13
C VAL A 13 50.02 -43.34 -36.89
N TYR A 14 49.66 -43.00 -35.65
CA TYR A 14 48.28 -42.52 -35.33
C TYR A 14 48.35 -41.00 -35.18
N TYR A 15 47.68 -40.32 -36.12
CA TYR A 15 47.29 -38.93 -36.00
C TYR A 15 46.28 -38.79 -34.85
N SER A 16 46.61 -38.01 -33.85
CA SER A 16 45.70 -37.61 -32.79
C SER A 16 44.77 -36.51 -33.29
N ASN A 17 43.54 -36.88 -33.62
CA ASN A 17 42.46 -35.94 -33.78
C ASN A 17 42.02 -35.46 -32.37
N GLN A 18 42.52 -34.33 -31.94
CA GLN A 18 41.88 -33.54 -30.87
C GLN A 18 40.67 -32.83 -31.47
N GLN A 19 39.52 -33.50 -31.47
CA GLN A 19 38.23 -32.81 -31.56
C GLN A 19 38.01 -32.05 -30.26
N ALA A 20 38.14 -30.73 -30.32
CA ALA A 20 37.66 -29.82 -29.33
C ALA A 20 36.15 -30.00 -29.20
N CYS A 21 35.73 -30.61 -28.08
CA CYS A 21 34.33 -30.60 -27.67
C CYS A 21 33.99 -29.15 -27.23
N ALA A 22 33.52 -28.36 -28.20
CA ALA A 22 32.89 -27.09 -27.87
C ALA A 22 31.63 -27.43 -27.10
N LEU A 23 31.67 -27.22 -25.79
CA LEU A 23 30.50 -27.14 -24.94
C LEU A 23 29.63 -25.99 -25.49
N THR A 24 28.66 -26.34 -26.33
CA THR A 24 27.52 -25.50 -26.59
C THR A 24 26.83 -25.27 -25.26
N ARG A 25 27.04 -24.07 -24.69
CA ARG A 25 26.14 -23.58 -23.65
C ARG A 25 24.73 -23.66 -24.27
N GLY A 26 23.91 -24.55 -23.73
CA GLY A 26 22.53 -24.66 -24.12
C GLY A 26 21.92 -23.25 -23.94
N ALA A 27 21.36 -22.75 -25.04
CA ALA A 27 20.47 -21.60 -24.95
C ALA A 27 19.34 -22.04 -24.01
N HIS A 28 19.31 -21.49 -22.78
CA HIS A 28 18.15 -21.60 -21.94
C HIS A 28 16.99 -21.05 -22.78
N ALA A 29 15.99 -21.85 -23.02
CA ALA A 29 14.78 -21.40 -23.68
C ALA A 29 14.16 -20.37 -22.73
N GLU A 30 14.15 -19.10 -23.13
CA GLU A 30 13.41 -18.08 -22.41
C GLU A 30 11.94 -18.52 -22.39
N GLU A 31 11.38 -18.73 -21.20
CA GLU A 31 9.95 -18.99 -21.08
C GLU A 31 9.20 -17.70 -21.43
N HIS A 32 8.44 -17.74 -22.52
CA HIS A 32 7.68 -16.61 -23.04
C HIS A 32 6.23 -16.68 -22.58
N MET A 33 5.82 -15.66 -21.82
CA MET A 33 4.43 -15.45 -21.41
C MET A 33 3.86 -14.23 -22.12
N LYS A 34 2.57 -14.23 -22.45
CA LYS A 34 1.87 -13.08 -23.00
C LYS A 34 0.62 -12.77 -22.19
N THR A 35 0.35 -11.48 -21.99
CA THR A 35 -0.84 -10.97 -21.33
C THR A 35 -1.21 -9.59 -21.89
N GLN A 36 -2.40 -9.08 -21.64
CA GLN A 36 -2.76 -7.70 -21.97
C GLN A 36 -2.15 -6.73 -20.97
N VAL A 37 -2.26 -7.02 -19.66
CA VAL A 37 -1.78 -6.15 -18.61
C VAL A 37 -0.87 -6.91 -17.64
N CYS A 38 0.40 -6.48 -17.54
CA CYS A 38 1.34 -6.99 -16.56
C CYS A 38 1.34 -6.07 -15.33
N ILE A 39 0.99 -6.61 -14.17
CA ILE A 39 0.87 -5.86 -12.91
C ILE A 39 2.02 -6.27 -11.99
N ILE A 40 2.84 -5.30 -11.57
CA ILE A 40 3.94 -5.52 -10.64
C ILE A 40 3.48 -5.12 -9.24
N GLY A 41 3.40 -6.11 -8.34
CA GLY A 41 2.93 -5.99 -6.96
C GLY A 41 1.60 -6.71 -6.70
N GLY A 42 1.64 -7.72 -5.83
CA GLY A 42 0.49 -8.52 -5.37
C GLY A 42 -0.12 -8.00 -4.07
N GLY A 43 0.00 -6.69 -3.82
CA GLY A 43 -0.74 -5.99 -2.76
C GLY A 43 -2.19 -5.71 -3.14
N PRO A 44 -2.97 -5.05 -2.26
CA PRO A 44 -4.40 -4.81 -2.48
C PRO A 44 -4.70 -4.10 -3.81
N SER A 45 -3.89 -3.12 -4.21
CA SER A 45 -4.08 -2.38 -5.47
C SER A 45 -3.92 -3.26 -6.70
N GLY A 46 -2.81 -4.01 -6.79
CA GLY A 46 -2.56 -4.87 -7.95
C GLY A 46 -3.56 -6.01 -8.05
N LEU A 47 -3.90 -6.65 -6.93
CA LEU A 47 -4.90 -7.70 -6.89
C LEU A 47 -6.29 -7.20 -7.28
N MET A 48 -6.72 -6.04 -6.76
CA MET A 48 -8.02 -5.43 -7.08
C MET A 48 -8.11 -5.11 -8.57
N LEU A 49 -7.12 -4.42 -9.14
CA LEU A 49 -7.11 -4.12 -10.57
C LEU A 49 -7.15 -5.40 -11.41
N SER A 50 -6.30 -6.37 -11.08
CA SER A 50 -6.25 -7.66 -11.78
C SER A 50 -7.60 -8.38 -11.73
N GLN A 51 -8.29 -8.36 -10.59
CA GLN A 51 -9.60 -9.00 -10.43
C GLN A 51 -10.67 -8.30 -11.26
N LEU A 52 -10.75 -6.97 -11.17
CA LEU A 52 -11.72 -6.17 -11.92
C LEU A 52 -11.55 -6.33 -13.43
N LEU A 53 -10.31 -6.28 -13.93
CA LEU A 53 -10.02 -6.47 -15.37
C LEU A 53 -10.37 -7.89 -15.83
N HIS A 54 -10.03 -8.91 -15.06
CA HIS A 54 -10.36 -10.30 -15.38
C HIS A 54 -11.87 -10.54 -15.50
N LEU A 55 -12.68 -9.93 -14.63
CA LEU A 55 -14.15 -9.99 -14.70
C LEU A 55 -14.69 -9.38 -16.00
N LYS A 56 -13.92 -8.54 -16.68
CA LYS A 56 -14.27 -7.95 -17.99
C LYS A 56 -13.62 -8.68 -19.17
N GLY A 57 -12.96 -9.82 -18.93
CA GLY A 57 -12.29 -10.60 -19.97
C GLY A 57 -10.96 -9.99 -20.46
N ILE A 58 -10.35 -9.11 -19.67
CA ILE A 58 -9.03 -8.53 -19.94
C ILE A 58 -7.97 -9.37 -19.19
N ASP A 59 -7.03 -9.95 -19.92
CA ASP A 59 -6.01 -10.84 -19.38
C ASP A 59 -4.97 -10.08 -18.55
N THR A 60 -4.70 -10.61 -17.34
CA THR A 60 -3.74 -10.01 -16.43
C THR A 60 -2.79 -11.06 -15.85
N VAL A 61 -1.54 -10.65 -15.64
CA VAL A 61 -0.56 -11.38 -14.84
C VAL A 61 -0.07 -10.46 -13.72
N VAL A 62 -0.11 -10.95 -12.47
CA VAL A 62 0.43 -10.24 -11.30
C VAL A 62 1.76 -10.86 -10.90
N LEU A 63 2.80 -10.05 -10.80
CA LEU A 63 4.13 -10.44 -10.34
C LEU A 63 4.34 -9.92 -8.90
N GLU A 64 4.53 -10.83 -7.93
CA GLU A 64 4.73 -10.47 -6.53
C GLU A 64 6.09 -10.99 -6.02
N LYS A 65 6.86 -10.09 -5.44
CA LYS A 65 8.20 -10.38 -4.91
C LYS A 65 8.21 -11.37 -3.76
N HIS A 66 7.15 -11.40 -2.97
CA HIS A 66 7.07 -12.19 -1.75
C HIS A 66 6.06 -13.33 -1.87
N SER A 67 6.11 -14.26 -0.93
CA SER A 67 5.08 -15.30 -0.83
C SER A 67 3.72 -14.70 -0.42
N ARG A 68 2.65 -15.43 -0.71
CA ARG A 68 1.28 -15.06 -0.26
C ARG A 68 1.21 -14.89 1.26
N GLU A 69 1.86 -15.79 2.00
CA GLU A 69 1.89 -15.80 3.46
C GLU A 69 2.57 -14.53 4.00
N TYR A 70 3.67 -14.13 3.38
CA TYR A 70 4.35 -12.89 3.74
C TYR A 70 3.47 -11.65 3.52
N VAL A 71 2.82 -11.57 2.35
CA VAL A 71 1.91 -10.44 2.03
C VAL A 71 0.77 -10.38 3.04
N LEU A 72 0.13 -11.51 3.36
CA LEU A 72 -0.96 -11.61 4.33
C LEU A 72 -0.50 -11.47 5.79
N GLY A 73 0.78 -11.66 6.07
CA GLY A 73 1.36 -11.45 7.41
C GLY A 73 1.56 -9.98 7.79
N ARG A 74 1.42 -9.05 6.84
CA ARG A 74 1.61 -7.62 7.09
C ARG A 74 0.32 -6.96 7.58
N ILE A 75 0.21 -6.83 8.90
CA ILE A 75 -0.97 -6.23 9.54
C ILE A 75 -0.96 -4.71 9.34
N ARG A 76 -1.95 -4.19 8.62
CA ARG A 76 -2.17 -2.76 8.39
C ARG A 76 -3.60 -2.36 8.73
N ALA A 77 -3.81 -1.04 8.95
CA ALA A 77 -5.15 -0.49 9.14
C ALA A 77 -5.99 -0.63 7.86
N GLY A 78 -7.29 -0.75 8.05
CA GLY A 78 -8.26 -0.72 6.97
C GLY A 78 -9.44 0.13 7.45
N VAL A 79 -9.43 1.42 7.09
CA VAL A 79 -10.60 2.29 7.14
C VAL A 79 -10.95 2.57 5.69
N LEU A 80 -12.05 2.01 5.24
CA LEU A 80 -12.45 2.02 3.84
C LEU A 80 -13.48 3.12 3.59
N GLU A 81 -13.19 3.97 2.64
CA GLU A 81 -14.16 4.90 2.07
C GLU A 81 -15.24 4.14 1.29
N ARG A 82 -16.38 4.78 1.09
CA ARG A 82 -17.48 4.23 0.30
C ARG A 82 -17.03 3.70 -1.07
N GLY A 83 -16.26 4.50 -1.82
CA GLY A 83 -15.79 4.11 -3.15
C GLY A 83 -14.90 2.86 -3.13
N PHE A 84 -14.08 2.68 -2.08
CA PHE A 84 -13.30 1.45 -1.91
C PHE A 84 -14.20 0.24 -1.68
N ALA A 85 -15.18 0.37 -0.77
CA ALA A 85 -16.12 -0.72 -0.48
C ALA A 85 -16.95 -1.11 -1.72
N GLU A 86 -17.33 -0.14 -2.55
CA GLU A 86 -18.01 -0.38 -3.83
C GLU A 86 -17.12 -1.15 -4.81
N LEU A 87 -15.82 -0.80 -4.92
CA LEU A 87 -14.87 -1.55 -5.75
C LEU A 87 -14.65 -2.99 -5.26
N MET A 88 -14.62 -3.24 -3.94
CA MET A 88 -14.55 -4.60 -3.40
C MET A 88 -15.76 -5.44 -3.79
N ARG A 89 -16.96 -4.84 -3.78
CA ARG A 89 -18.20 -5.52 -4.23
C ARG A 89 -18.18 -5.78 -5.74
N GLU A 90 -17.74 -4.80 -6.55
CA GLU A 90 -17.59 -4.94 -7.99
C GLU A 90 -16.53 -6.02 -8.35
N ALA A 91 -15.48 -6.14 -7.56
CA ALA A 91 -14.45 -7.19 -7.70
C ALA A 91 -14.94 -8.58 -7.24
N GLU A 92 -16.19 -8.73 -6.81
CA GLU A 92 -16.74 -9.97 -6.22
C GLU A 92 -15.91 -10.48 -5.03
N ALA A 93 -15.34 -9.54 -4.25
CA ALA A 93 -14.50 -9.80 -3.09
C ALA A 93 -15.01 -9.08 -1.83
N GLY A 94 -16.23 -8.52 -1.84
CA GLY A 94 -16.79 -7.72 -0.76
C GLY A 94 -17.66 -8.48 0.25
N GLU A 95 -17.98 -9.75 0.04
CA GLU A 95 -18.95 -10.50 0.86
C GLU A 95 -18.56 -10.53 2.36
N ARG A 96 -17.32 -10.89 2.68
CA ARG A 96 -16.85 -10.90 4.07
C ARG A 96 -16.74 -9.49 4.65
N MET A 97 -16.33 -8.52 3.86
CA MET A 97 -16.31 -7.12 4.27
C MET A 97 -17.70 -6.64 4.69
N ASP A 98 -18.75 -6.99 3.94
CA ASP A 98 -20.12 -6.62 4.24
C ASP A 98 -20.69 -7.36 5.47
N ALA A 99 -20.20 -8.57 5.75
CA ALA A 99 -20.61 -9.37 6.90
C ALA A 99 -19.87 -9.08 8.20
N GLU A 100 -18.58 -8.74 8.12
CA GLU A 100 -17.68 -8.65 9.28
C GLU A 100 -17.13 -7.23 9.50
N GLY A 101 -17.26 -6.32 8.53
CA GLY A 101 -16.78 -4.94 8.61
C GLY A 101 -17.59 -4.13 9.62
N GLU A 102 -16.90 -3.33 10.45
CA GLU A 102 -17.52 -2.44 11.43
C GLU A 102 -17.80 -1.08 10.78
N ILE A 103 -19.07 -0.65 10.80
CA ILE A 103 -19.46 0.66 10.26
C ILE A 103 -19.15 1.73 11.31
N HIS A 104 -18.38 2.75 10.93
CA HIS A 104 -18.09 3.90 11.76
C HIS A 104 -18.81 5.12 11.22
N HIS A 105 -19.61 5.73 12.10
CA HIS A 105 -20.40 6.94 11.81
C HIS A 105 -19.65 8.23 12.15
N GLY A 106 -18.50 8.12 12.79
CA GLY A 106 -17.69 9.25 13.19
C GLY A 106 -16.31 8.89 13.73
N PHE A 107 -15.65 9.88 14.26
CA PHE A 107 -14.42 9.73 15.03
C PHE A 107 -14.34 10.84 16.07
N TYR A 108 -13.60 10.58 17.14
CA TYR A 108 -13.37 11.58 18.19
C TYR A 108 -12.05 12.32 17.97
N ILE A 109 -12.09 13.63 18.23
CA ILE A 109 -10.87 14.41 18.46
C ILE A 109 -10.86 14.79 19.94
N SER A 110 -9.75 14.48 20.63
CA SER A 110 -9.46 14.94 21.97
C SER A 110 -8.38 16.02 21.92
N ASP A 111 -8.61 17.16 22.54
CA ASP A 111 -7.61 18.20 22.74
C ASP A 111 -7.34 18.36 24.24
N ASN A 112 -6.15 17.95 24.70
CA ASN A 112 -5.73 17.98 26.10
C ASN A 112 -6.83 17.48 27.07
N GLY A 113 -7.45 16.34 26.74
CA GLY A 113 -8.46 15.69 27.56
C GLY A 113 -9.92 16.08 27.27
N THR A 114 -10.17 17.10 26.44
CA THR A 114 -11.53 17.45 26.00
C THR A 114 -11.86 16.70 24.70
N MET A 115 -12.76 15.73 24.80
CA MET A 115 -13.13 14.85 23.66
C MET A 115 -14.44 15.29 23.01
N ARG A 116 -14.45 15.40 21.65
CA ARG A 116 -15.61 15.80 20.84
C ARG A 116 -15.75 14.89 19.62
N LEU A 117 -17.00 14.54 19.28
CA LEU A 117 -17.32 13.70 18.12
C LEU A 117 -17.39 14.54 16.83
N VAL A 118 -16.67 14.11 15.81
CA VAL A 118 -16.93 14.49 14.42
C VAL A 118 -17.90 13.44 13.85
N ASP A 119 -19.18 13.79 13.80
CA ASP A 119 -20.25 12.95 13.25
C ASP A 119 -20.16 13.03 11.73
N VAL A 120 -19.44 12.06 11.13
CA VAL A 120 -19.21 12.08 9.68
C VAL A 120 -20.46 11.77 8.89
N GLU A 121 -21.36 10.94 9.41
CA GLU A 121 -22.62 10.62 8.74
C GLU A 121 -23.49 11.86 8.62
N LYS A 122 -23.67 12.59 9.72
CA LYS A 122 -24.43 13.84 9.75
C LYS A 122 -23.87 14.89 8.80
N TYR A 123 -22.56 15.12 8.83
CA TYR A 123 -21.94 16.24 8.12
C TYR A 123 -21.45 15.92 6.71
N SER A 124 -21.53 14.65 6.26
CA SER A 124 -21.22 14.24 4.88
C SER A 124 -22.46 13.87 4.05
N GLY A 125 -23.66 14.14 4.56
CA GLY A 125 -24.91 13.79 3.84
C GLY A 125 -25.26 12.30 3.89
N GLY A 126 -24.97 11.62 5.02
CA GLY A 126 -25.35 10.23 5.27
C GLY A 126 -24.30 9.18 4.87
N SER A 127 -23.05 9.58 4.66
CA SER A 127 -21.96 8.65 4.36
C SER A 127 -21.23 8.20 5.63
N SER A 128 -20.75 6.95 5.62
CA SER A 128 -19.96 6.34 6.69
C SER A 128 -18.70 5.69 6.12
N VAL A 129 -17.81 5.22 6.98
CA VAL A 129 -16.66 4.41 6.57
C VAL A 129 -16.79 3.00 7.14
N VAL A 130 -16.15 2.04 6.48
CA VAL A 130 -16.11 0.65 6.93
C VAL A 130 -14.72 0.35 7.49
N VAL A 131 -14.63 -0.09 8.73
CA VAL A 131 -13.39 -0.60 9.29
C VAL A 131 -13.30 -2.09 9.01
N TYR A 132 -12.41 -2.43 8.07
CA TYR A 132 -12.13 -3.80 7.67
C TYR A 132 -10.65 -3.95 7.39
N GLY A 133 -9.98 -4.88 8.06
CA GLY A 133 -8.52 -4.97 8.06
C GLY A 133 -7.93 -5.15 6.65
N GLN A 134 -6.86 -4.41 6.32
CA GLN A 134 -6.20 -4.55 5.02
C GLN A 134 -5.75 -5.98 4.74
N THR A 135 -5.33 -6.73 5.76
CA THR A 135 -4.98 -8.15 5.63
C THR A 135 -6.17 -8.98 5.14
N GLU A 136 -7.36 -8.74 5.70
CA GLU A 136 -8.57 -9.48 5.37
C GLU A 136 -9.03 -9.17 3.95
N LEU A 137 -9.12 -7.90 3.58
CA LEU A 137 -9.46 -7.52 2.20
C LEU A 137 -8.45 -8.04 1.16
N THR A 138 -7.17 -8.09 1.50
CA THR A 138 -6.14 -8.65 0.61
C THR A 138 -6.32 -10.15 0.45
N ARG A 139 -6.68 -10.86 1.54
CA ARG A 139 -7.04 -12.29 1.50
C ARG A 139 -8.23 -12.53 0.59
N ASP A 140 -9.30 -11.73 0.71
CA ASP A 140 -10.50 -11.85 -0.11
C ASP A 140 -10.21 -11.65 -1.59
N LEU A 141 -9.33 -10.71 -1.92
CA LEU A 141 -8.87 -10.50 -3.29
C LEU A 141 -8.04 -11.67 -3.81
N TYR A 142 -7.13 -12.25 -3.01
CA TYR A 142 -6.42 -13.47 -3.37
C TYR A 142 -7.36 -14.65 -3.62
N ASP A 143 -8.35 -14.80 -2.76
CA ASP A 143 -9.33 -15.88 -2.88
C ASP A 143 -10.23 -15.68 -4.11
N ALA A 144 -10.63 -14.45 -4.42
CA ALA A 144 -11.33 -14.11 -5.65
C ALA A 144 -10.49 -14.44 -6.89
N ARG A 145 -9.21 -14.06 -6.90
CA ARG A 145 -8.30 -14.42 -8.00
C ARG A 145 -8.16 -15.93 -8.17
N ALA A 146 -8.03 -16.67 -7.07
CA ALA A 146 -7.90 -18.12 -7.09
C ALA A 146 -9.17 -18.81 -7.64
N ARG A 147 -10.38 -18.33 -7.27
CA ARG A 147 -11.63 -18.86 -7.80
C ARG A 147 -11.74 -18.76 -9.33
N MET A 148 -11.11 -17.73 -9.92
CA MET A 148 -11.10 -17.48 -11.36
C MET A 148 -9.86 -18.03 -12.08
N ASN A 149 -8.99 -18.78 -11.39
CA ASN A 149 -7.68 -19.20 -11.91
C ASN A 149 -6.81 -18.02 -12.40
N GLY A 150 -6.95 -16.86 -11.76
CA GLY A 150 -6.18 -15.66 -12.09
C GLY A 150 -4.69 -15.84 -11.78
N LYS A 151 -3.83 -15.47 -12.73
CA LYS A 151 -2.38 -15.65 -12.59
C LYS A 151 -1.79 -14.64 -11.59
N VAL A 152 -1.28 -15.15 -10.47
CA VAL A 152 -0.45 -14.41 -9.50
C VAL A 152 0.81 -15.22 -9.27
N ILE A 153 1.95 -14.70 -9.71
CA ILE A 153 3.26 -15.34 -9.62
C ILE A 153 4.00 -14.75 -8.43
N HIS A 154 4.28 -15.58 -7.46
CA HIS A 154 4.94 -15.19 -6.21
C HIS A 154 6.44 -15.49 -6.23
N ASN A 155 7.18 -14.84 -5.32
CA ASN A 155 8.62 -14.99 -5.14
C ASN A 155 9.44 -14.63 -6.38
N VAL A 156 8.94 -13.71 -7.21
CA VAL A 156 9.70 -13.22 -8.37
C VAL A 156 10.84 -12.31 -7.90
N GLU A 157 11.99 -12.45 -8.55
CA GLU A 157 13.16 -11.63 -8.27
C GLU A 157 13.59 -10.83 -9.51
N ASP A 158 14.40 -9.81 -9.32
CA ASP A 158 15.03 -9.01 -10.37
C ASP A 158 14.07 -8.54 -11.48
N VAL A 159 12.88 -8.09 -11.09
CA VAL A 159 11.88 -7.56 -12.03
C VAL A 159 12.44 -6.32 -12.74
N ALA A 160 12.47 -6.36 -14.06
CA ALA A 160 12.89 -5.25 -14.91
C ALA A 160 11.84 -4.96 -16.00
N LEU A 161 11.64 -3.67 -16.26
CA LEU A 161 10.67 -3.16 -17.21
C LEU A 161 11.41 -2.67 -18.47
N HIS A 162 10.90 -2.98 -19.63
CA HIS A 162 11.54 -2.70 -20.92
C HIS A 162 10.54 -2.09 -21.90
N ASP A 163 11.04 -1.26 -22.82
CA ASP A 163 10.32 -0.69 -23.96
C ASP A 163 9.02 0.05 -23.56
N LEU A 164 9.11 0.88 -22.52
CA LEU A 164 7.95 1.56 -21.91
C LEU A 164 7.38 2.71 -22.77
N ASN A 165 8.08 3.11 -23.83
CA ASN A 165 7.57 4.16 -24.73
C ASN A 165 6.38 3.67 -25.57
N GLU A 166 5.58 4.61 -26.10
CA GLU A 166 4.35 4.28 -26.84
C GLU A 166 4.62 3.65 -28.22
N SER A 167 5.87 3.64 -28.70
CA SER A 167 6.20 3.19 -30.07
C SER A 167 6.40 1.68 -30.19
N THR A 168 6.64 0.99 -29.07
CA THR A 168 6.87 -0.46 -29.02
C THR A 168 6.08 -1.07 -27.86
N PRO A 169 5.51 -2.28 -28.04
CA PRO A 169 4.88 -2.99 -26.94
C PRO A 169 5.89 -3.25 -25.82
N PRO A 170 5.55 -2.95 -24.57
CA PRO A 170 6.43 -3.20 -23.44
C PRO A 170 6.52 -4.68 -23.09
N TYR A 171 7.59 -5.04 -22.40
CA TYR A 171 7.69 -6.33 -21.76
C TYR A 171 8.35 -6.22 -20.38
N VAL A 172 8.08 -7.19 -19.55
CA VAL A 172 8.68 -7.30 -18.22
C VAL A 172 9.49 -8.58 -18.16
N THR A 173 10.68 -8.52 -17.58
CA THR A 173 11.47 -9.70 -17.24
C THR A 173 11.55 -9.87 -15.74
N TYR A 174 11.56 -11.11 -15.28
CA TYR A 174 11.81 -11.45 -13.90
C TYR A 174 12.60 -12.74 -13.79
N ARG A 175 13.22 -12.98 -12.65
CA ARG A 175 13.92 -14.22 -12.38
C ARG A 175 13.04 -15.15 -11.53
N ASP A 176 12.90 -16.39 -11.97
CA ASP A 176 12.28 -17.51 -11.25
C ASP A 176 13.34 -18.60 -11.04
N GLY A 177 13.90 -18.69 -9.84
CA GLY A 177 15.07 -19.50 -9.57
C GLY A 177 16.28 -19.05 -10.42
N ASP A 178 16.77 -19.93 -11.29
CA ASP A 178 17.90 -19.65 -12.19
C ASP A 178 17.45 -19.20 -13.59
N GLU A 179 16.16 -19.17 -13.88
CA GLU A 179 15.61 -18.86 -15.20
C GLU A 179 15.14 -17.40 -15.29
N ILE A 180 15.31 -16.79 -16.47
CA ILE A 180 14.74 -15.49 -16.77
C ILE A 180 13.48 -15.71 -17.58
N VAL A 181 12.37 -15.24 -17.05
CA VAL A 181 11.05 -15.30 -17.70
C VAL A 181 10.72 -13.94 -18.29
N ARG A 182 10.21 -13.93 -19.51
CA ARG A 182 9.74 -12.73 -20.20
C ARG A 182 8.22 -12.73 -20.31
N VAL A 183 7.60 -11.59 -19.97
CA VAL A 183 6.16 -11.33 -20.09
C VAL A 183 5.95 -10.21 -21.09
N ASP A 184 5.48 -10.52 -22.29
CA ASP A 184 5.06 -9.52 -23.26
C ASP A 184 3.66 -9.02 -22.90
N CYS A 185 3.44 -7.71 -22.98
CA CYS A 185 2.17 -7.09 -22.59
C CYS A 185 1.87 -5.83 -23.40
N ASP A 186 0.64 -5.34 -23.31
CA ASP A 186 0.26 -4.05 -23.91
C ASP A 186 0.57 -2.91 -22.93
N TYR A 187 0.34 -3.16 -21.63
CA TYR A 187 0.56 -2.19 -20.56
C TYR A 187 1.21 -2.82 -19.34
N VAL A 188 2.00 -2.00 -18.62
CA VAL A 188 2.62 -2.34 -17.34
C VAL A 188 2.03 -1.45 -16.24
N ILE A 189 1.58 -2.07 -15.13
CA ILE A 189 1.09 -1.34 -13.96
C ILE A 189 2.05 -1.56 -12.79
N GLY A 190 2.65 -0.47 -12.31
CA GLY A 190 3.47 -0.46 -11.10
C GLY A 190 2.59 -0.23 -9.86
N ALA A 191 2.26 -1.32 -9.16
CA ALA A 191 1.60 -1.34 -7.86
C ALA A 191 2.52 -1.95 -6.78
N ASP A 192 3.83 -1.78 -6.96
CA ASP A 192 4.95 -2.46 -6.28
C ASP A 192 5.48 -1.71 -5.05
N GLY A 193 4.70 -0.75 -4.57
CA GLY A 193 5.01 0.01 -3.38
C GLY A 193 6.17 1.00 -3.56
N PHE A 194 6.51 1.69 -2.48
CA PHE A 194 7.49 2.79 -2.52
C PHE A 194 8.88 2.37 -3.02
N HIS A 195 9.31 1.16 -2.72
CA HIS A 195 10.65 0.67 -3.04
C HIS A 195 10.73 -0.15 -4.33
N GLY A 196 9.61 -0.35 -5.01
CA GLY A 196 9.52 -1.13 -6.23
C GLY A 196 10.35 -0.57 -7.40
N PRO A 197 10.55 -1.38 -8.47
CA PRO A 197 11.29 -0.96 -9.66
C PRO A 197 10.51 -0.03 -10.58
N SER A 198 9.16 -0.06 -10.57
CA SER A 198 8.33 0.59 -11.60
C SER A 198 8.56 2.09 -11.71
N ARG A 199 8.51 2.82 -10.58
CA ARG A 199 8.78 4.27 -10.59
C ARG A 199 10.19 4.60 -11.08
N LYS A 200 11.17 3.77 -10.74
CA LYS A 200 12.57 3.96 -11.12
C LYS A 200 12.84 3.75 -12.62
N ALA A 201 11.90 3.11 -13.32
CA ALA A 201 11.97 2.92 -14.77
C ALA A 201 11.57 4.19 -15.54
N ILE A 202 10.94 5.18 -14.89
CA ILE A 202 10.67 6.49 -15.51
C ILE A 202 11.98 7.28 -15.56
N PRO A 203 12.33 7.89 -16.71
CA PRO A 203 13.53 8.72 -16.84
C PRO A 203 13.56 9.87 -15.83
N LYS A 204 14.73 10.15 -15.26
CA LYS A 204 14.89 11.15 -14.20
C LYS A 204 14.61 12.60 -14.65
N ASP A 205 14.74 12.88 -15.91
CA ASP A 205 14.41 14.18 -16.51
C ASP A 205 12.89 14.37 -16.71
N VAL A 206 12.12 13.27 -16.67
CA VAL A 206 10.65 13.29 -16.75
C VAL A 206 10.02 13.25 -15.36
N LEU A 207 10.57 12.41 -14.47
CA LEU A 207 10.02 12.17 -13.13
C LEU A 207 10.33 13.33 -12.19
N LYS A 208 9.27 13.87 -11.56
CA LYS A 208 9.38 14.81 -10.44
C LYS A 208 8.87 14.13 -9.18
N GLU A 209 9.65 14.23 -8.11
CA GLU A 209 9.30 13.66 -6.82
C GLU A 209 9.15 14.78 -5.78
N TYR A 210 8.04 14.76 -5.06
CA TYR A 210 7.75 15.68 -3.95
C TYR A 210 7.73 14.87 -2.66
N GLU A 211 8.57 15.24 -1.72
CA GLU A 211 8.69 14.52 -0.46
C GLU A 211 8.72 15.46 0.74
N LYS A 212 8.03 15.03 1.81
CA LYS A 212 8.13 15.62 3.14
C LYS A 212 8.24 14.51 4.17
N VAL A 213 9.37 14.44 4.87
CA VAL A 213 9.56 13.57 6.02
C VAL A 213 9.19 14.35 7.28
N TYR A 214 8.33 13.77 8.13
CA TYR A 214 7.95 14.38 9.39
C TYR A 214 9.01 14.05 10.46
N PRO A 215 9.27 14.97 11.42
CA PRO A 215 10.34 14.81 12.40
C PRO A 215 9.96 13.88 13.57
N PHE A 216 9.01 13.00 13.37
CA PHE A 216 8.51 12.03 14.36
C PHE A 216 7.98 10.77 13.66
N GLY A 217 7.83 9.72 14.47
CA GLY A 217 7.18 8.47 14.07
C GLY A 217 6.00 8.14 14.96
N TRP A 218 5.28 7.09 14.58
CA TRP A 218 4.24 6.47 15.39
C TRP A 218 4.75 5.13 15.93
N LEU A 219 4.90 5.06 17.25
CA LEU A 219 5.06 3.78 17.94
C LEU A 219 3.69 3.13 18.07
N GLY A 220 3.50 2.03 17.38
CA GLY A 220 2.25 1.30 17.33
C GLY A 220 2.32 -0.01 18.10
N VAL A 221 1.28 -0.31 18.87
CA VAL A 221 1.08 -1.58 19.59
C VAL A 221 -0.22 -2.21 19.14
N LEU A 222 -0.16 -3.47 18.72
CA LEU A 222 -1.33 -4.33 18.51
C LEU A 222 -1.46 -5.25 19.72
N SER A 223 -2.62 -5.33 20.34
CA SER A 223 -2.85 -6.15 21.54
C SER A 223 -4.23 -6.81 21.51
N ARG A 224 -4.31 -8.02 22.07
CA ARG A 224 -5.57 -8.75 22.27
C ARG A 224 -6.28 -8.19 23.51
N THR A 225 -6.75 -6.96 23.38
CA THR A 225 -7.51 -6.25 24.40
C THR A 225 -8.79 -5.71 23.78
N LYS A 226 -9.82 -5.53 24.58
CA LYS A 226 -11.04 -4.86 24.14
C LYS A 226 -10.71 -3.43 23.71
N PRO A 227 -11.24 -2.94 22.57
CA PRO A 227 -11.10 -1.53 22.19
C PRO A 227 -11.64 -0.60 23.27
N VAL A 228 -10.91 0.48 23.55
CA VAL A 228 -11.32 1.46 24.56
C VAL A 228 -12.54 2.26 24.13
N ASN A 229 -12.80 2.33 22.83
CA ASN A 229 -13.96 3.01 22.24
C ASN A 229 -14.33 2.34 20.92
N PRO A 230 -15.62 2.26 20.55
CA PRO A 230 -16.02 1.73 19.25
C PRO A 230 -15.51 2.61 18.10
N GLU A 231 -15.61 3.92 18.20
CA GLU A 231 -15.08 4.86 17.20
C GLU A 231 -13.61 5.21 17.48
N LEU A 232 -12.88 5.63 16.44
CA LEU A 232 -11.49 6.06 16.58
C LEU A 232 -11.40 7.29 17.51
N ILE A 233 -10.34 7.36 18.30
CA ILE A 233 -9.98 8.55 19.07
C ILE A 233 -8.62 9.06 18.60
N TYR A 234 -8.62 10.25 18.01
CA TYR A 234 -7.42 11.03 17.69
C TYR A 234 -7.17 12.00 18.85
N ALA A 235 -6.15 11.74 19.64
CA ALA A 235 -5.83 12.57 20.79
C ALA A 235 -4.63 13.48 20.51
N ARG A 236 -4.86 14.78 20.47
CA ARG A 236 -3.83 15.79 20.58
C ARG A 236 -3.57 16.05 22.06
N HIS A 237 -2.32 16.03 22.43
CA HIS A 237 -1.87 16.35 23.79
C HIS A 237 -0.52 17.08 23.74
N ASP A 238 -0.19 17.90 24.73
CA ASP A 238 1.10 18.59 24.77
C ASP A 238 2.31 17.63 24.81
N ARG A 239 2.09 16.40 25.26
CA ARG A 239 3.08 15.29 25.21
C ARG A 239 3.22 14.65 23.82
N GLY A 240 2.40 15.04 22.86
CA GLY A 240 2.35 14.46 21.52
C GLY A 240 1.05 13.71 21.24
N PHE A 241 0.87 13.33 20.00
CA PHE A 241 -0.31 12.64 19.48
C PHE A 241 -0.48 11.21 20.02
N ALA A 242 -1.73 10.78 20.16
CA ALA A 242 -2.09 9.38 20.34
C ALA A 242 -3.32 9.00 19.48
N LEU A 243 -3.43 7.72 19.13
CA LEU A 243 -4.56 7.16 18.39
C LEU A 243 -5.03 5.86 19.02
N CYS A 244 -6.33 5.78 19.30
CA CYS A 244 -7.00 4.54 19.69
C CYS A 244 -7.84 4.05 18.52
N SER A 245 -7.64 2.79 18.11
CA SER A 245 -8.30 2.21 16.95
C SER A 245 -8.73 0.77 17.24
N LEU A 246 -9.98 0.48 16.96
CA LEU A 246 -10.54 -0.86 16.91
C LEU A 246 -9.98 -1.63 15.70
N ARG A 247 -9.76 -2.93 15.86
CA ARG A 247 -9.51 -3.88 14.78
C ARG A 247 -10.58 -4.98 14.75
N SER A 248 -11.05 -5.36 15.90
CA SER A 248 -12.23 -6.19 16.14
C SER A 248 -12.67 -5.98 17.59
N GLN A 249 -13.75 -6.64 18.01
CA GLN A 249 -14.27 -6.55 19.38
C GLN A 249 -13.26 -7.04 20.46
N VAL A 250 -12.20 -7.74 20.07
CA VAL A 250 -11.19 -8.33 20.95
C VAL A 250 -9.75 -7.99 20.55
N LEU A 251 -9.59 -7.10 19.58
CA LEU A 251 -8.26 -6.72 19.06
C LEU A 251 -8.19 -5.20 18.86
N SER A 252 -7.21 -4.59 19.48
CA SER A 252 -7.00 -3.13 19.46
C SER A 252 -5.64 -2.76 18.92
N ARG A 253 -5.58 -1.65 18.21
CA ARG A 253 -4.32 -1.02 17.77
C ARG A 253 -4.24 0.38 18.32
N TYR A 254 -3.16 0.66 19.03
CA TYR A 254 -2.88 1.97 19.61
C TYR A 254 -1.57 2.53 19.06
N TYR A 255 -1.51 3.85 18.98
CA TYR A 255 -0.31 4.55 18.54
C TYR A 255 -0.02 5.73 19.44
N ILE A 256 1.26 6.00 19.64
CA ILE A 256 1.74 7.25 20.24
C ILE A 256 2.82 7.87 19.36
N GLN A 257 2.83 9.19 19.27
CA GLN A 257 3.90 9.94 18.63
C GLN A 257 5.20 9.79 19.43
N VAL A 258 6.30 9.47 18.75
CA VAL A 258 7.64 9.36 19.34
C VAL A 258 8.67 10.05 18.44
N PRO A 259 9.81 10.52 18.97
CA PRO A 259 10.93 11.00 18.17
C PRO A 259 11.44 9.91 17.21
N LEU A 260 12.02 10.33 16.06
CA LEU A 260 12.63 9.37 15.11
C LEU A 260 13.89 8.68 15.67
N SER A 261 14.47 9.23 16.75
CA SER A 261 15.61 8.63 17.45
C SER A 261 15.25 7.40 18.27
N ASP A 262 13.98 7.27 18.64
CA ASP A 262 13.51 6.17 19.50
C ASP A 262 13.54 4.84 18.75
N LYS A 263 13.83 3.77 19.47
CA LYS A 263 13.80 2.40 18.98
C LYS A 263 12.71 1.60 19.68
N VAL A 264 12.20 0.57 19.02
CA VAL A 264 11.16 -0.29 19.59
C VAL A 264 11.61 -0.93 20.90
N GLU A 265 12.89 -1.28 20.98
CA GLU A 265 13.51 -1.93 22.15
C GLU A 265 13.55 -1.01 23.39
N ASP A 266 13.51 0.30 23.20
CA ASP A 266 13.50 1.28 24.29
C ASP A 266 12.13 1.36 24.99
N TRP A 267 11.10 0.77 24.38
CA TRP A 267 9.71 0.83 24.85
C TRP A 267 9.21 -0.53 25.34
N SER A 268 9.17 -0.75 26.63
CA SER A 268 8.41 -1.87 27.20
C SER A 268 6.90 -1.67 27.00
N ASP A 269 6.12 -2.76 27.05
CA ASP A 269 4.65 -2.64 26.99
C ASP A 269 4.12 -1.74 28.11
N ALA A 270 4.64 -1.90 29.33
CA ALA A 270 4.27 -1.05 30.45
C ALA A 270 4.53 0.45 30.19
N ALA A 271 5.71 0.79 29.66
CA ALA A 271 6.05 2.18 29.31
C ALA A 271 5.12 2.74 28.23
N PHE A 272 4.77 1.94 27.22
CA PHE A 272 3.82 2.32 26.18
C PHE A 272 2.43 2.63 26.77
N TRP A 273 1.88 1.72 27.58
CA TRP A 273 0.55 1.89 28.17
C TRP A 273 0.48 3.08 29.13
N GLU A 274 1.52 3.29 29.93
CA GLU A 274 1.61 4.45 30.81
C GLU A 274 1.63 5.77 30.03
N GLU A 275 2.40 5.83 28.94
CA GLU A 275 2.47 7.04 28.13
C GLU A 275 1.18 7.28 27.34
N LEU A 276 0.55 6.22 26.82
CA LEU A 276 -0.75 6.31 26.15
C LEU A 276 -1.81 6.89 27.09
N LYS A 277 -1.93 6.36 28.32
CA LYS A 277 -2.89 6.85 29.33
C LYS A 277 -2.74 8.34 29.62
N LYS A 278 -1.49 8.85 29.67
CA LYS A 278 -1.21 10.28 29.91
C LYS A 278 -1.66 11.20 28.79
N ARG A 279 -1.91 10.66 27.59
CA ARG A 279 -2.34 11.43 26.41
C ARG A 279 -3.85 11.35 26.16
N LEU A 280 -4.56 10.51 26.91
CA LEU A 280 -5.99 10.31 26.77
C LEU A 280 -6.78 11.10 27.82
N PRO A 281 -8.08 11.40 27.58
CA PRO A 281 -8.99 11.84 28.61
C PRO A 281 -8.99 10.90 29.81
N GLU A 282 -9.15 11.42 31.01
CA GLU A 282 -9.06 10.65 32.28
C GLU A 282 -10.03 9.46 32.30
N ASP A 283 -11.27 9.67 31.87
CA ASP A 283 -12.32 8.64 31.82
C ASP A 283 -11.99 7.56 30.76
N VAL A 284 -11.35 7.92 29.65
CA VAL A 284 -10.89 6.97 28.62
C VAL A 284 -9.70 6.18 29.13
N ALA A 285 -8.73 6.85 29.77
CA ALA A 285 -7.56 6.21 30.36
C ALA A 285 -7.93 5.21 31.46
N ALA A 286 -8.97 5.54 32.27
CA ALA A 286 -9.45 4.67 33.35
C ALA A 286 -10.09 3.36 32.85
N ARG A 287 -10.75 3.36 31.67
CA ARG A 287 -11.37 2.17 31.08
C ARG A 287 -10.48 1.43 30.08
N LEU A 288 -9.25 1.92 29.83
CA LEU A 288 -8.32 1.30 28.90
C LEU A 288 -7.82 -0.04 29.44
N GLU A 289 -8.17 -1.13 28.73
CA GLU A 289 -7.59 -2.44 28.98
C GLU A 289 -6.18 -2.52 28.40
N THR A 290 -5.22 -2.98 29.18
CA THR A 290 -3.83 -3.15 28.78
C THR A 290 -3.48 -4.64 28.69
N GLY A 291 -2.57 -5.01 27.79
CA GLY A 291 -2.14 -6.39 27.62
C GLY A 291 -0.80 -6.49 26.91
N PRO A 292 -0.29 -7.72 26.70
CA PRO A 292 0.95 -7.92 25.92
C PRO A 292 0.79 -7.43 24.49
N SER A 293 1.85 -6.81 23.96
CA SER A 293 1.91 -6.51 22.52
C SER A 293 2.13 -7.80 21.73
N ILE A 294 1.29 -8.06 20.73
CA ILE A 294 1.50 -9.12 19.73
C ILE A 294 2.27 -8.60 18.52
N GLU A 295 2.27 -7.29 18.33
CA GLU A 295 3.11 -6.57 17.37
C GLU A 295 3.43 -5.19 17.94
N LYS A 296 4.68 -4.78 17.80
CA LYS A 296 5.16 -3.44 18.16
C LYS A 296 6.11 -2.93 17.08
N SER A 297 5.88 -1.72 16.57
CA SER A 297 6.70 -1.14 15.52
C SER A 297 6.70 0.38 15.59
N ILE A 298 7.77 1.02 15.09
CA ILE A 298 7.80 2.47 14.87
C ILE A 298 7.76 2.72 13.37
N ALA A 299 6.76 3.47 12.93
CA ALA A 299 6.60 3.89 11.55
C ALA A 299 6.91 5.39 11.42
N PRO A 300 7.98 5.78 10.68
CA PRO A 300 8.20 7.18 10.34
C PRO A 300 7.08 7.69 9.44
N LEU A 301 6.66 8.94 9.63
CA LEU A 301 5.63 9.55 8.80
C LEU A 301 6.28 10.27 7.61
N ARG A 302 5.63 10.13 6.45
CA ARG A 302 6.10 10.69 5.18
C ARG A 302 4.91 11.08 4.31
N SER A 303 5.05 12.19 3.60
CA SER A 303 4.28 12.51 2.40
C SER A 303 5.17 12.34 1.19
N PHE A 304 4.66 11.73 0.13
CA PHE A 304 5.40 11.54 -1.12
C PHE A 304 4.42 11.55 -2.31
N VAL A 305 4.82 12.18 -3.41
CA VAL A 305 4.10 12.15 -4.69
C VAL A 305 5.11 12.11 -5.82
N ALA A 306 4.91 11.20 -6.77
CA ALA A 306 5.63 11.10 -8.03
C ALA A 306 4.75 11.63 -9.19
N GLU A 307 5.30 12.50 -10.01
CA GLU A 307 4.65 13.07 -11.19
C GLU A 307 5.57 12.92 -12.41
N PRO A 308 5.04 12.45 -13.56
CA PRO A 308 3.68 11.94 -13.78
C PRO A 308 3.45 10.54 -13.22
N MET A 309 2.19 10.12 -13.07
CA MET A 309 1.82 8.75 -12.74
C MET A 309 1.70 7.84 -13.97
N ARG A 310 2.02 8.35 -15.15
CA ARG A 310 2.09 7.61 -16.42
C ARG A 310 3.35 7.99 -17.18
N TYR A 311 4.01 6.98 -17.76
CA TYR A 311 5.11 7.16 -18.71
C TYR A 311 4.98 6.15 -19.85
N GLY A 312 4.59 6.60 -21.03
CA GLY A 312 4.29 5.71 -22.15
C GLY A 312 3.23 4.67 -21.76
N ASN A 313 3.62 3.39 -21.83
CA ASN A 313 2.76 2.26 -21.49
C ASN A 313 2.89 1.79 -20.01
N LEU A 314 3.61 2.53 -19.18
CA LEU A 314 3.70 2.32 -17.73
C LEU A 314 2.76 3.26 -16.98
N PHE A 315 2.00 2.69 -16.03
CA PHE A 315 1.14 3.41 -15.09
C PHE A 315 1.54 3.08 -13.65
N LEU A 316 1.63 4.08 -12.79
CA LEU A 316 1.91 3.91 -11.36
C LEU A 316 0.62 4.02 -10.56
N ALA A 317 0.46 3.18 -9.52
CA ALA A 317 -0.69 3.23 -8.61
C ALA A 317 -0.26 2.95 -7.16
N GLY A 318 -0.99 3.54 -6.20
CA GLY A 318 -0.75 3.36 -4.78
C GLY A 318 0.63 3.84 -4.33
N ASP A 319 1.23 3.12 -3.38
CA ASP A 319 2.52 3.51 -2.77
C ASP A 319 3.68 3.59 -3.79
N ALA A 320 3.54 3.07 -5.00
CA ALA A 320 4.51 3.27 -6.08
C ALA A 320 4.52 4.73 -6.58
N ALA A 321 3.38 5.41 -6.52
CA ALA A 321 3.20 6.78 -6.97
C ALA A 321 3.11 7.78 -5.81
N HIS A 322 2.48 7.43 -4.69
CA HIS A 322 2.23 8.38 -3.60
C HIS A 322 2.13 7.71 -2.24
N ILE A 323 2.57 8.42 -1.22
CA ILE A 323 2.39 8.05 0.20
C ILE A 323 1.79 9.26 0.91
N VAL A 324 0.79 9.02 1.74
CA VAL A 324 0.22 10.00 2.66
C VAL A 324 0.49 9.60 4.09
N PRO A 325 0.63 10.55 5.03
CA PRO A 325 0.68 10.22 6.44
C PRO A 325 -0.55 9.41 6.84
N PRO A 326 -0.43 8.46 7.77
CA PRO A 326 -1.55 7.60 8.15
C PRO A 326 -2.69 8.35 8.86
N THR A 327 -2.46 9.60 9.26
CA THR A 327 -3.46 10.47 9.87
C THR A 327 -4.61 10.72 8.88
N GLY A 328 -5.81 10.31 9.21
CA GLY A 328 -6.99 10.40 8.35
C GLY A 328 -7.18 9.22 7.39
N ALA A 329 -6.35 8.16 7.48
CA ALA A 329 -6.52 6.87 6.79
C ALA A 329 -6.66 6.95 5.25
N ARG A 330 -5.89 7.84 4.58
CA ARG A 330 -6.05 8.12 3.14
C ARG A 330 -5.30 7.19 2.20
N GLY A 331 -4.20 6.55 2.63
CA GLY A 331 -3.29 5.82 1.74
C GLY A 331 -3.97 4.75 0.89
N LEU A 332 -4.66 3.82 1.56
CA LEU A 332 -5.37 2.72 0.89
C LEU A 332 -6.50 3.22 -0.02
N ASN A 333 -7.24 4.22 0.43
CA ASN A 333 -8.37 4.80 -0.30
C ASN A 333 -7.92 5.61 -1.54
N THR A 334 -6.81 6.33 -1.44
CA THR A 334 -6.22 7.02 -2.61
C THR A 334 -5.73 6.02 -3.64
N ALA A 335 -5.10 4.92 -3.19
CA ALA A 335 -4.73 3.82 -4.08
C ALA A 335 -5.95 3.19 -4.78
N ALA A 336 -7.09 3.06 -4.08
CA ALA A 336 -8.33 2.59 -4.69
C ALA A 336 -8.85 3.53 -5.78
N SER A 337 -8.71 4.85 -5.61
CA SER A 337 -9.09 5.80 -6.67
C SER A 337 -8.21 5.67 -7.91
N ASP A 338 -6.90 5.39 -7.74
CA ASP A 338 -6.03 5.09 -8.89
C ASP A 338 -6.53 3.85 -9.64
N ILE A 339 -6.89 2.79 -8.90
CA ILE A 339 -7.41 1.56 -9.47
C ILE A 339 -8.75 1.79 -10.18
N TYR A 340 -9.62 2.61 -9.60
CA TYR A 340 -10.88 3.00 -10.25
C TYR A 340 -10.63 3.67 -11.61
N TYR A 341 -9.76 4.67 -11.67
CA TYR A 341 -9.44 5.36 -12.91
C TYR A 341 -8.77 4.44 -13.95
N LEU A 342 -7.80 3.60 -13.52
CA LEU A 342 -7.15 2.65 -14.42
C LEU A 342 -8.10 1.59 -14.95
N TYR A 343 -8.95 1.04 -14.10
CA TYR A 343 -9.92 0.02 -14.47
C TYR A 343 -10.87 0.53 -15.54
N HIS A 344 -11.46 1.72 -15.35
CA HIS A 344 -12.37 2.31 -16.33
C HIS A 344 -11.65 2.69 -17.62
N ALA A 345 -10.45 3.28 -17.53
CA ALA A 345 -9.65 3.63 -18.69
C ALA A 345 -9.27 2.39 -19.54
N MET A 346 -8.89 1.28 -18.88
CA MET A 346 -8.58 0.04 -19.59
C MET A 346 -9.80 -0.65 -20.18
N MET A 347 -10.95 -0.60 -19.48
CA MET A 347 -12.20 -1.07 -20.07
C MET A 347 -12.55 -0.29 -21.35
N ASP A 348 -12.46 1.03 -21.32
CA ASP A 348 -12.78 1.88 -22.46
C ASP A 348 -11.81 1.60 -23.61
N HIS A 349 -10.52 1.44 -23.32
CA HIS A 349 -9.52 1.05 -24.31
C HIS A 349 -9.85 -0.31 -24.98
N TYR A 350 -9.96 -1.39 -24.19
CA TYR A 350 -10.09 -2.74 -24.74
C TYR A 350 -11.48 -3.05 -25.30
N LEU A 351 -12.53 -2.48 -24.73
CA LEU A 351 -13.91 -2.81 -25.12
C LEU A 351 -14.52 -1.79 -26.07
N LYS A 352 -14.01 -0.55 -26.10
CA LYS A 352 -14.59 0.55 -26.90
C LYS A 352 -13.58 1.20 -27.84
N SER A 353 -12.29 0.83 -27.76
CA SER A 353 -11.16 1.46 -28.50
C SER A 353 -11.05 2.97 -28.21
N ASP A 354 -11.27 3.36 -26.95
CA ASP A 354 -11.17 4.74 -26.49
C ASP A 354 -10.00 4.89 -25.51
N ASP A 355 -8.96 5.61 -25.92
CA ASP A 355 -7.72 5.82 -25.16
C ASP A 355 -7.77 7.07 -24.27
N THR A 356 -8.85 7.84 -24.30
CA THR A 356 -8.96 9.11 -23.57
C THR A 356 -8.67 8.93 -22.08
N GLY A 357 -9.25 7.90 -21.46
CA GLY A 357 -9.05 7.61 -20.04
C GLY A 357 -7.59 7.29 -19.70
N LEU A 358 -6.91 6.54 -20.56
CA LEU A 358 -5.48 6.22 -20.40
C LEU A 358 -4.60 7.47 -20.51
N GLN A 359 -4.92 8.37 -21.45
CA GLN A 359 -4.18 9.63 -21.65
C GLN A 359 -4.38 10.58 -20.46
N GLU A 360 -5.58 10.66 -19.92
CA GLU A 360 -5.95 11.54 -18.81
C GLU A 360 -5.63 10.96 -17.41
N TYR A 361 -5.25 9.69 -17.31
CA TYR A 361 -5.05 8.99 -16.04
C TYR A 361 -4.20 9.78 -15.04
N SER A 362 -2.99 10.18 -15.46
CA SER A 362 -2.07 10.89 -14.58
C SER A 362 -2.66 12.19 -14.02
N ALA A 363 -3.34 12.96 -14.86
CA ALA A 363 -3.96 14.22 -14.45
C ALA A 363 -5.12 14.01 -13.45
N LYS A 364 -6.00 13.01 -13.72
CA LYS A 364 -7.13 12.69 -12.85
C LYS A 364 -6.67 12.12 -11.50
N ALA A 365 -5.75 11.16 -11.52
CA ALA A 365 -5.20 10.56 -10.32
C ALA A 365 -4.48 11.60 -9.44
N LEU A 366 -3.60 12.42 -10.02
CA LEU A 366 -2.87 13.46 -9.29
C LEU A 366 -3.80 14.51 -8.68
N ALA A 367 -4.87 14.90 -9.37
CA ALA A 367 -5.86 15.84 -8.82
C ALA A 367 -6.50 15.30 -7.53
N ARG A 368 -6.74 13.98 -7.44
CA ARG A 368 -7.23 13.30 -6.25
C ARG A 368 -6.13 13.13 -5.19
N VAL A 369 -4.94 12.69 -5.60
CA VAL A 369 -3.77 12.51 -4.73
C VAL A 369 -3.46 13.79 -3.96
N TRP A 370 -3.42 14.95 -4.63
CA TRP A 370 -3.13 16.22 -3.96
C TRP A 370 -4.22 16.66 -2.97
N LYS A 371 -5.49 16.33 -3.22
CA LYS A 371 -6.57 16.55 -2.24
C LYS A 371 -6.38 15.67 -1.00
N ALA A 372 -6.01 14.39 -1.18
CA ALA A 372 -5.71 13.48 -0.09
C ALA A 372 -4.46 13.90 0.70
N GLN A 373 -3.40 14.36 0.00
CA GLN A 373 -2.19 14.94 0.62
C GLN A 373 -2.54 16.14 1.50
N ARG A 374 -3.35 17.09 0.95
CA ARG A 374 -3.79 18.27 1.69
C ARG A 374 -4.54 17.90 2.96
N PHE A 375 -5.49 16.98 2.90
CA PHE A 375 -6.25 16.56 4.06
C PHE A 375 -5.39 15.85 5.11
N SER A 376 -4.56 14.90 4.69
CA SER A 376 -3.65 14.19 5.60
C SER A 376 -2.62 15.11 6.24
N TRP A 377 -2.10 16.09 5.47
CA TRP A 377 -1.21 17.12 6.00
C TRP A 377 -1.91 18.00 7.04
N TRP A 378 -3.14 18.43 6.75
CA TRP A 378 -3.94 19.23 7.69
C TRP A 378 -4.19 18.47 8.99
N MET A 379 -4.68 17.23 8.93
CA MET A 379 -4.90 16.37 10.10
C MET A 379 -3.60 16.14 10.89
N THR A 380 -2.48 15.91 10.19
CA THR A 380 -1.18 15.72 10.85
C THR A 380 -0.73 16.99 11.54
N SER A 381 -0.88 18.16 10.91
CA SER A 381 -0.50 19.45 11.48
C SER A 381 -1.38 19.84 12.65
N LEU A 382 -2.67 19.52 12.59
CA LEU A 382 -3.64 19.79 13.64
C LEU A 382 -3.39 18.97 14.91
N LEU A 383 -2.97 17.72 14.77
CA LEU A 383 -3.01 16.74 15.87
C LEU A 383 -1.63 16.41 16.48
N HIS A 384 -0.53 16.71 15.78
CA HIS A 384 0.82 16.35 16.27
C HIS A 384 1.56 17.54 16.85
N THR A 385 2.46 17.25 17.79
CA THR A 385 3.39 18.23 18.34
C THR A 385 4.69 18.17 17.53
N PHE A 386 5.12 19.31 16.97
CA PHE A 386 6.34 19.41 16.19
C PHE A 386 7.51 19.88 17.08
N PRO A 387 8.74 19.43 16.82
CA PRO A 387 9.92 19.98 17.48
C PRO A 387 10.00 21.50 17.27
N GLY A 388 10.22 22.24 18.35
CA GLY A 388 10.27 23.70 18.30
C GLY A 388 8.91 24.40 18.36
N THR A 389 7.80 23.66 18.47
CA THR A 389 6.47 24.25 18.73
C THR A 389 6.50 25.08 20.00
N ASN A 390 6.13 26.34 19.88
CA ASN A 390 6.08 27.28 21.00
C ASN A 390 4.64 27.42 21.55
N PRO A 391 4.41 28.11 22.69
CA PRO A 391 3.07 28.29 23.24
C PRO A 391 2.06 28.99 22.31
N TYR A 392 2.52 29.86 21.40
CA TYR A 392 1.66 30.49 20.40
C TYR A 392 1.14 29.48 19.39
N ASP A 393 2.02 28.61 18.85
CA ASP A 393 1.65 27.55 17.91
C ASP A 393 0.66 26.56 18.55
N GLN A 394 0.90 26.18 19.82
CA GLN A 394 -0.01 25.31 20.58
C GLN A 394 -1.40 25.95 20.73
N LYS A 395 -1.42 27.27 20.99
CA LYS A 395 -2.69 27.99 21.12
C LYS A 395 -3.44 28.04 19.78
N LEU A 396 -2.73 28.23 18.66
CA LEU A 396 -3.33 28.17 17.34
C LEU A 396 -3.91 26.79 17.02
N GLN A 397 -3.20 25.70 17.34
CA GLN A 397 -3.71 24.35 17.14
C GLN A 397 -5.01 24.11 17.92
N SER A 398 -5.05 24.49 19.21
CA SER A 398 -6.28 24.40 20.00
C SER A 398 -7.41 25.27 19.44
N THR A 399 -7.08 26.46 18.95
CA THR A 399 -8.06 27.37 18.33
C THR A 399 -8.61 26.79 17.03
N ASP A 400 -7.79 26.14 16.21
CA ASP A 400 -8.23 25.43 15.01
C ASP A 400 -9.18 24.26 15.33
N ILE A 401 -8.91 23.52 16.41
CA ILE A 401 -9.82 22.48 16.90
C ILE A 401 -11.13 23.08 17.41
N GLU A 402 -11.09 24.18 18.16
CA GLU A 402 -12.28 24.90 18.60
C GLU A 402 -13.11 25.40 17.42
N TYR A 403 -12.45 26.00 16.41
CA TYR A 403 -13.10 26.46 15.19
C TYR A 403 -13.76 25.30 14.43
N LEU A 404 -13.08 24.15 14.29
CA LEU A 404 -13.64 22.97 13.66
C LEU A 404 -14.99 22.60 14.27
N PHE A 405 -15.11 22.61 15.61
CA PHE A 405 -16.35 22.22 16.31
C PHE A 405 -17.36 23.36 16.47
N SER A 406 -16.99 24.59 16.19
CA SER A 406 -17.89 25.76 16.23
C SER A 406 -18.47 26.13 14.87
N SER A 407 -17.95 25.54 13.78
CA SER A 407 -18.36 25.86 12.41
C SER A 407 -18.91 24.58 11.72
N GLU A 408 -20.18 24.61 11.37
CA GLU A 408 -20.81 23.53 10.61
C GLU A 408 -20.13 23.31 9.25
N ALA A 409 -19.71 24.39 8.58
CA ALA A 409 -18.97 24.29 7.31
C ALA A 409 -17.61 23.60 7.50
N ALA A 410 -16.91 23.85 8.62
CA ALA A 410 -15.64 23.21 8.91
C ALA A 410 -15.85 21.70 9.20
N LEU A 411 -16.87 21.34 9.97
CA LEU A 411 -17.26 19.95 10.24
C LEU A 411 -17.66 19.23 8.96
N SER A 412 -18.46 19.84 8.09
CA SER A 412 -18.85 19.28 6.79
C SER A 412 -17.62 19.05 5.90
N SER A 413 -16.71 20.02 5.81
CA SER A 413 -15.46 19.83 5.06
C SER A 413 -14.59 18.71 5.61
N ALA A 414 -14.47 18.59 6.93
CA ALA A 414 -13.74 17.49 7.55
C ALA A 414 -14.41 16.13 7.30
N ALA A 415 -15.73 16.04 7.45
CA ALA A 415 -16.51 14.84 7.24
C ALA A 415 -16.46 14.36 5.78
N GLU A 416 -16.69 15.24 4.79
CA GLU A 416 -16.60 14.91 3.36
C GLU A 416 -15.21 14.36 2.99
N ASN A 417 -14.16 15.01 3.47
CA ASN A 417 -12.81 14.52 3.24
C ASN A 417 -12.56 13.18 3.96
N TYR A 418 -13.15 12.93 5.12
CA TYR A 418 -12.96 11.70 5.89
C TYR A 418 -13.69 10.50 5.29
N VAL A 419 -14.92 10.63 4.83
CA VAL A 419 -15.67 9.55 4.17
C VAL A 419 -15.25 9.31 2.72
N GLY A 420 -14.46 10.21 2.14
CA GLY A 420 -13.96 10.15 0.78
C GLY A 420 -14.74 11.03 -0.20
N LEU A 421 -13.97 11.83 -0.91
CA LEU A 421 -14.52 12.59 -2.05
C LEU A 421 -14.92 11.60 -3.17
N PRO A 422 -15.92 11.89 -4.01
CA PRO A 422 -16.24 11.06 -5.17
C PRO A 422 -15.03 10.83 -6.10
N PHE A 423 -15.01 9.69 -6.79
CA PHE A 423 -13.99 9.37 -7.80
C PHE A 423 -14.21 10.16 -9.09
#